data_6566832363954e6fe8151ece55d9f038
#
_entry.id   6566832363954e6fe8151ece55d9f038
#
_cell.length_a   1.000
_cell.length_b   1.000
_cell.length_c   1.000
_cell.angle_alpha   90.00
_cell.angle_beta   90.00
_cell.angle_gamma   90.00
#
_symmetry.space_group_name_H-M   'P 1'
#
loop_
_entity.id
_entity.type
_entity.pdbx_description
1 polymer ?
#
loop_
_entity_poly.entity_id
_entity_poly.type
_entity_poly.pdbx_seq_one_letter_code
_entity_poly.pdbx_strand_id
1 'polypeptide(L)'
;MVEHIIEQTAQKVKENQNLKNTDYLDAEGLRWCGICGERKENRYKVLGHDRILPCLCRCDREKLEAQKEEERRQDFAIKVSNLKSVGLTEPRFREWRFENDNGSTPKLDIARQYVENWKDMQQRNIGYVLMGPVGTGKSFFAGCVANRLM
;
A
#
# COMPACT_ATOMS: atom_id res chain seq x y z
N MET A 1 19.84 4.53 -43.93
CA MET A 1 18.48 4.11 -43.43
C MET A 1 18.45 3.94 -41.91
N VAL A 2 19.45 3.34 -41.30
CA VAL A 2 19.50 3.14 -39.80
C VAL A 2 19.76 4.44 -39.06
N GLU A 3 20.64 5.33 -39.56
CA GLU A 3 20.94 6.63 -38.94
C GLU A 3 19.71 7.55 -38.89
N HIS A 4 18.87 7.55 -39.92
CA HIS A 4 17.65 8.35 -39.93
C HIS A 4 16.59 7.89 -38.90
N ILE A 5 16.56 6.57 -38.62
CA ILE A 5 15.69 6.01 -37.56
C ILE A 5 16.22 6.37 -36.17
N ILE A 6 17.54 6.42 -35.99
CA ILE A 6 18.18 6.82 -34.73
C ILE A 6 17.94 8.30 -34.46
N GLU A 7 18.06 9.18 -35.45
CA GLU A 7 17.74 10.60 -35.34
C GLU A 7 16.26 10.85 -35.05
N GLN A 8 15.36 10.17 -35.72
CA GLN A 8 13.91 10.30 -35.48
C GLN A 8 13.51 9.77 -34.11
N THR A 9 14.12 8.69 -33.63
CA THR A 9 13.91 8.20 -32.25
C THR A 9 14.51 9.13 -31.21
N ALA A 10 15.70 9.68 -31.45
CA ALA A 10 16.31 10.67 -30.56
C ALA A 10 15.50 11.99 -30.52
N GLN A 11 14.91 12.40 -31.62
CA GLN A 11 14.04 13.58 -31.71
C GLN A 11 12.69 13.35 -31.02
N LYS A 12 12.05 12.19 -31.23
CA LYS A 12 10.84 11.78 -30.48
C LYS A 12 11.08 11.61 -28.98
N VAL A 13 12.24 11.13 -28.56
CA VAL A 13 12.62 11.07 -27.14
C VAL A 13 12.82 12.46 -26.55
N LYS A 14 13.33 13.42 -27.34
CA LYS A 14 13.43 14.84 -26.93
C LYS A 14 12.07 15.55 -26.88
N GLU A 15 11.18 15.25 -27.81
CA GLU A 15 9.82 15.81 -27.84
C GLU A 15 8.90 15.20 -26.77
N ASN A 16 9.08 13.92 -26.39
CA ASN A 16 8.39 13.27 -25.29
C ASN A 16 8.99 13.57 -23.90
N GLN A 17 10.11 14.28 -23.83
CA GLN A 17 10.50 14.98 -22.62
C GLN A 17 9.67 16.26 -22.49
N ASN A 18 8.33 16.11 -22.41
CA ASN A 18 7.45 17.17 -22.00
C ASN A 18 7.99 17.72 -20.67
N LEU A 19 8.69 18.85 -20.74
CA LEU A 19 8.79 19.77 -19.63
C LEU A 19 7.37 19.87 -19.11
N LYS A 20 7.09 19.34 -17.92
CA LYS A 20 5.86 19.70 -17.24
C LYS A 20 5.82 21.22 -17.34
N ASN A 21 4.74 21.82 -17.77
CA ASN A 21 4.60 23.21 -18.18
C ASN A 21 5.25 24.27 -17.25
N THR A 22 5.91 23.86 -16.18
CA THR A 22 6.53 24.67 -15.13
C THR A 22 8.03 24.42 -14.94
N ASP A 23 8.61 23.33 -15.48
CA ASP A 23 10.04 23.03 -15.32
C ASP A 23 10.87 23.95 -16.24
N TYR A 24 12.07 24.37 -15.79
CA TYR A 24 12.98 25.24 -16.54
C TYR A 24 14.42 24.68 -16.51
N LEU A 25 15.25 25.17 -17.42
CA LEU A 25 16.68 24.86 -17.48
C LEU A 25 17.49 26.01 -16.89
N ASP A 26 18.54 25.69 -16.13
CA ASP A 26 19.50 26.68 -15.68
C ASP A 26 20.54 27.02 -16.77
N ALA A 27 21.48 27.91 -16.45
CA ALA A 27 22.57 28.30 -17.37
C ALA A 27 23.50 27.13 -17.77
N GLU A 28 23.52 26.06 -17.00
CA GLU A 28 24.28 24.83 -17.27
C GLU A 28 23.48 23.77 -18.03
N GLY A 29 22.24 24.06 -18.37
CA GLY A 29 21.31 23.16 -19.08
C GLY A 29 20.72 22.06 -18.21
N LEU A 30 20.78 22.17 -16.88
CA LEU A 30 20.19 21.25 -15.94
C LEU A 30 18.73 21.62 -15.64
N ARG A 31 17.89 20.61 -15.49
CA ARG A 31 16.45 20.78 -15.25
C ARG A 31 16.13 21.07 -13.78
N TRP A 32 15.27 22.04 -13.56
CA TRP A 32 14.74 22.46 -12.27
C TRP A 32 13.22 22.41 -12.25
N CYS A 33 12.67 22.11 -11.09
CA CYS A 33 11.23 22.08 -10.87
C CYS A 33 10.70 23.52 -10.71
N GLY A 34 9.81 23.97 -11.60
CA GLY A 34 9.19 25.27 -11.50
C GLY A 34 8.18 25.42 -10.35
N ILE A 35 7.82 24.33 -9.66
CA ILE A 35 6.90 24.36 -8.51
C ILE A 35 7.67 24.54 -7.20
N CYS A 36 8.68 23.71 -6.93
CA CYS A 36 9.41 23.71 -5.65
C CYS A 36 10.81 24.31 -5.73
N GLY A 37 11.29 24.66 -6.95
CA GLY A 37 12.61 25.24 -7.15
C GLY A 37 13.79 24.30 -6.88
N GLU A 38 13.57 22.98 -6.77
CA GLU A 38 14.64 22.01 -6.61
C GLU A 38 15.11 21.43 -7.94
N ARG A 39 16.35 20.97 -7.96
CA ARG A 39 16.93 20.31 -9.14
C ARG A 39 16.22 19.00 -9.43
N LYS A 40 16.02 18.72 -10.73
CA LYS A 40 15.55 17.43 -11.26
C LYS A 40 16.63 16.66 -11.99
N GLU A 41 17.78 17.27 -12.19
CA GLU A 41 18.95 16.68 -12.81
C GLU A 41 20.20 17.12 -12.08
N ASN A 42 21.18 16.22 -11.95
CA ASN A 42 22.49 16.50 -11.42
C ASN A 42 23.58 15.91 -12.31
N ARG A 43 24.74 16.58 -12.33
CA ARG A 43 25.92 16.09 -13.04
C ARG A 43 26.76 15.22 -12.11
N TYR A 44 27.09 14.01 -12.57
CA TYR A 44 27.93 13.03 -11.87
C TYR A 44 29.04 12.55 -12.75
N LYS A 45 30.21 12.28 -12.15
CA LYS A 45 31.30 11.56 -12.83
C LYS A 45 31.10 10.05 -12.65
N VAL A 46 30.84 9.35 -13.74
CA VAL A 46 30.66 7.90 -13.76
C VAL A 46 31.72 7.32 -14.69
N LEU A 47 32.61 6.49 -14.15
CA LEU A 47 33.72 5.87 -14.90
C LEU A 47 34.59 6.89 -15.68
N GLY A 48 34.85 8.06 -15.09
CA GLY A 48 35.66 9.13 -15.68
C GLY A 48 34.91 10.04 -16.70
N HIS A 49 33.65 9.76 -16.99
CA HIS A 49 32.82 10.56 -17.89
C HIS A 49 31.76 11.35 -17.11
N ASP A 50 31.52 12.60 -17.51
CA ASP A 50 30.44 13.40 -16.98
C ASP A 50 29.10 12.89 -17.52
N ARG A 51 28.15 12.60 -16.62
CA ARG A 51 26.79 12.16 -16.93
C ARG A 51 25.78 13.02 -16.19
N ILE A 52 24.74 13.41 -16.89
CA ILE A 52 23.57 14.06 -16.29
C ILE A 52 22.58 12.95 -15.95
N LEU A 53 22.27 12.85 -14.65
CA LEU A 53 21.31 11.85 -14.16
C LEU A 53 20.10 12.55 -13.54
N PRO A 54 18.89 12.01 -13.74
CA PRO A 54 17.70 12.56 -13.14
C PRO A 54 17.69 12.35 -11.63
N CYS A 55 17.15 13.31 -10.90
CA CYS A 55 16.87 13.23 -9.47
C CYS A 55 15.45 13.69 -9.18
N LEU A 56 14.89 13.19 -8.09
CA LEU A 56 13.55 13.55 -7.69
C LEU A 56 13.58 14.86 -6.90
N CYS A 57 12.85 15.86 -7.35
CA CYS A 57 12.57 17.04 -6.56
C CYS A 57 11.56 16.71 -5.43
N ARG A 58 11.39 17.62 -4.48
CA ARG A 58 10.45 17.45 -3.36
C ARG A 58 9.04 17.09 -3.83
N CYS A 59 8.51 17.79 -4.81
CA CYS A 59 7.17 17.51 -5.35
C CYS A 59 7.04 16.10 -5.94
N ASP A 60 8.07 15.62 -6.62
CA ASP A 60 8.05 14.28 -7.23
C ASP A 60 8.26 13.20 -6.15
N ARG A 61 9.05 13.46 -5.10
CA ARG A 61 9.17 12.57 -3.93
C ARG A 61 7.84 12.43 -3.20
N GLU A 62 7.18 13.54 -2.86
CA GLU A 62 5.88 13.54 -2.19
C GLU A 62 4.82 12.76 -2.99
N LYS A 63 4.79 12.96 -4.31
CA LYS A 63 3.90 12.19 -5.20
C LYS A 63 4.21 10.71 -5.20
N LEU A 64 5.49 10.35 -5.28
CA LEU A 64 5.92 8.96 -5.25
C LEU A 64 5.59 8.28 -3.92
N GLU A 65 5.77 9.00 -2.80
CA GLU A 65 5.40 8.50 -1.47
C GLU A 65 3.89 8.31 -1.35
N ALA A 66 3.09 9.26 -1.83
CA ALA A 66 1.63 9.14 -1.85
C ALA A 66 1.16 7.96 -2.71
N GLN A 67 1.77 7.75 -3.88
CA GLN A 67 1.47 6.60 -4.73
C GLN A 67 1.81 5.27 -4.05
N LYS A 68 2.99 5.17 -3.44
CA LYS A 68 3.41 3.96 -2.70
C LYS A 68 2.50 3.67 -1.51
N GLU A 69 2.01 4.71 -0.84
CA GLU A 69 1.07 4.53 0.27
C GLU A 69 -0.28 4.01 -0.24
N GLU A 70 -0.77 4.57 -1.34
CA GLU A 70 -2.01 4.10 -1.96
C GLU A 70 -1.88 2.65 -2.46
N GLU A 71 -0.78 2.29 -3.13
CA GLU A 71 -0.50 0.92 -3.54
C GLU A 71 -0.48 -0.04 -2.33
N ARG A 72 0.19 0.35 -1.22
CA ARG A 72 0.19 -0.46 0.02
C ARG A 72 -1.22 -0.66 0.59
N ARG A 73 -2.05 0.38 0.55
CA ARG A 73 -3.46 0.29 1.00
C ARG A 73 -4.27 -0.66 0.14
N GLN A 74 -4.10 -0.58 -1.18
CA GLN A 74 -4.77 -1.46 -2.14
C GLN A 74 -4.30 -2.91 -1.97
N ASP A 75 -3.00 -3.16 -1.88
CA ASP A 75 -2.43 -4.48 -1.63
C ASP A 75 -2.94 -5.08 -0.31
N PHE A 76 -3.02 -4.26 0.73
CA PHE A 76 -3.57 -4.68 2.01
C PHE A 76 -5.05 -5.06 1.89
N ALA A 77 -5.85 -4.25 1.21
CA ALA A 77 -7.27 -4.52 0.98
C ALA A 77 -7.49 -5.82 0.20
N ILE A 78 -6.67 -6.07 -0.83
CA ILE A 78 -6.69 -7.31 -1.61
C ILE A 78 -6.34 -8.50 -0.72
N LYS A 79 -5.28 -8.41 0.10
CA LYS A 79 -4.89 -9.47 1.04
C LYS A 79 -6.00 -9.80 2.02
N VAL A 80 -6.63 -8.78 2.61
CA VAL A 80 -7.77 -8.95 3.53
C VAL A 80 -8.94 -9.62 2.82
N SER A 81 -9.28 -9.20 1.59
CA SER A 81 -10.34 -9.80 0.79
C SER A 81 -10.07 -11.29 0.53
N ASN A 82 -8.83 -11.61 0.15
CA ASN A 82 -8.42 -13.00 -0.09
C ASN A 82 -8.48 -13.85 1.18
N LEU A 83 -7.99 -13.34 2.32
CA LEU A 83 -8.07 -14.04 3.60
C LEU A 83 -9.53 -14.28 4.01
N LYS A 84 -10.42 -13.31 3.81
CA LYS A 84 -11.86 -13.48 4.05
C LYS A 84 -12.48 -14.54 3.15
N SER A 85 -12.10 -14.60 1.89
CA SER A 85 -12.65 -15.59 0.95
C SER A 85 -12.24 -17.02 1.29
N VAL A 86 -11.03 -17.20 1.80
CA VAL A 86 -10.48 -18.51 2.18
C VAL A 86 -10.89 -18.92 3.60
N GLY A 87 -10.80 -17.99 4.56
CA GLY A 87 -11.04 -18.29 5.98
C GLY A 87 -12.51 -18.22 6.37
N LEU A 88 -13.30 -17.35 5.70
CA LEU A 88 -14.73 -17.19 5.94
C LEU A 88 -15.50 -17.63 4.69
N THR A 89 -15.52 -18.94 4.43
CA THR A 89 -16.04 -19.53 3.19
C THR A 89 -17.55 -19.31 3.01
N GLU A 90 -18.32 -19.39 4.10
CA GLU A 90 -19.75 -19.10 4.02
C GLU A 90 -20.02 -17.60 4.07
N PRO A 91 -20.90 -17.07 3.18
CA PRO A 91 -21.21 -15.64 3.14
C PRO A 91 -21.66 -15.07 4.50
N ARG A 92 -22.48 -15.82 5.24
CA ARG A 92 -22.94 -15.42 6.57
C ARG A 92 -21.81 -15.15 7.57
N PHE A 93 -20.68 -15.88 7.48
CA PHE A 93 -19.54 -15.69 8.38
C PHE A 93 -18.86 -14.34 8.19
N ARG A 94 -18.92 -13.77 6.99
CA ARG A 94 -18.36 -12.47 6.65
C ARG A 94 -19.12 -11.31 7.25
N GLU A 95 -20.39 -11.54 7.63
CA GLU A 95 -21.28 -10.53 8.19
C GLU A 95 -21.32 -10.54 9.73
N TRP A 96 -20.76 -11.58 10.37
CA TRP A 96 -20.77 -11.69 11.82
C TRP A 96 -19.97 -10.58 12.48
N ARG A 97 -20.63 -9.85 13.37
CA ARG A 97 -20.09 -8.76 14.16
C ARG A 97 -20.52 -8.95 15.60
N PHE A 98 -19.75 -8.35 16.53
CA PHE A 98 -20.09 -8.36 17.94
C PHE A 98 -21.46 -7.72 18.22
N GLU A 99 -21.85 -6.77 17.38
CA GLU A 99 -23.12 -6.05 17.46
C GLU A 99 -24.33 -6.91 17.05
N ASN A 100 -24.08 -8.01 16.33
CA ASN A 100 -25.13 -8.96 15.92
C ASN A 100 -25.46 -10.00 17.01
N ASP A 101 -24.77 -9.96 18.18
CA ASP A 101 -25.03 -10.90 19.27
C ASP A 101 -26.40 -10.61 19.92
N ASN A 102 -27.19 -11.67 20.05
CA ASN A 102 -28.49 -11.63 20.71
C ASN A 102 -28.41 -12.03 22.21
N GLY A 103 -27.19 -12.03 22.77
CA GLY A 103 -26.94 -12.45 24.16
C GLY A 103 -26.86 -13.96 24.37
N SER A 104 -26.96 -14.75 23.30
CA SER A 104 -26.91 -16.22 23.40
C SER A 104 -25.53 -16.81 23.35
N THR A 105 -24.50 -16.02 22.99
CA THR A 105 -23.13 -16.51 22.85
C THR A 105 -22.38 -16.33 24.19
N PRO A 106 -22.10 -17.42 24.92
CA PRO A 106 -21.39 -17.34 26.18
C PRO A 106 -19.97 -16.74 25.99
N LYS A 107 -19.57 -15.89 26.93
CA LYS A 107 -18.20 -15.36 27.02
C LYS A 107 -17.77 -14.51 25.80
N LEU A 108 -18.72 -13.93 25.04
CA LEU A 108 -18.37 -13.06 23.91
C LEU A 108 -17.59 -11.82 24.37
N ASP A 109 -17.74 -11.38 25.62
CA ASP A 109 -16.95 -10.29 26.21
C ASP A 109 -15.46 -10.62 26.25
N ILE A 110 -15.09 -11.89 26.42
CA ILE A 110 -13.69 -12.32 26.34
C ILE A 110 -13.14 -12.12 24.93
N ALA A 111 -13.96 -12.39 23.92
CA ALA A 111 -13.57 -12.12 22.53
C ALA A 111 -13.38 -10.62 22.26
N ARG A 112 -14.21 -9.75 22.83
CA ARG A 112 -14.07 -8.29 22.71
C ARG A 112 -12.76 -7.83 23.37
N GLN A 113 -12.48 -8.23 24.58
CA GLN A 113 -11.25 -7.92 25.30
C GLN A 113 -10.00 -8.44 24.55
N TYR A 114 -10.07 -9.62 23.95
CA TYR A 114 -8.97 -10.18 23.15
C TYR A 114 -8.66 -9.30 21.95
N VAL A 115 -9.67 -8.88 21.22
CA VAL A 115 -9.50 -8.05 20.03
C VAL A 115 -8.99 -6.65 20.39
N GLU A 116 -9.49 -6.07 21.49
CA GLU A 116 -9.04 -4.77 22.00
C GLU A 116 -7.56 -4.81 22.39
N ASN A 117 -7.10 -5.93 22.95
CA ASN A 117 -5.71 -6.14 23.36
C ASN A 117 -4.89 -6.95 22.33
N TRP A 118 -5.32 -6.99 21.07
CA TRP A 118 -4.74 -7.86 20.05
C TRP A 118 -3.21 -7.76 19.93
N LYS A 119 -2.64 -6.56 19.98
CA LYS A 119 -1.19 -6.35 19.86
C LYS A 119 -0.41 -7.07 20.95
N ASP A 120 -0.88 -7.00 22.21
CA ASP A 120 -0.28 -7.69 23.35
C ASP A 120 -0.48 -9.22 23.21
N MET A 121 -1.69 -9.65 22.85
CA MET A 121 -2.00 -11.06 22.64
C MET A 121 -1.13 -11.68 21.55
N GLN A 122 -0.92 -10.97 20.45
CA GLN A 122 -0.07 -11.41 19.37
C GLN A 122 1.41 -11.50 19.79
N GLN A 123 1.92 -10.50 20.51
CA GLN A 123 3.31 -10.52 21.01
C GLN A 123 3.57 -11.66 21.98
N ARG A 124 2.58 -12.00 22.81
CA ARG A 124 2.64 -13.09 23.77
C ARG A 124 2.25 -14.45 23.21
N ASN A 125 1.93 -14.53 21.91
CA ASN A 125 1.45 -15.74 21.24
C ASN A 125 0.25 -16.40 21.94
N ILE A 126 -0.68 -15.57 22.46
CA ILE A 126 -1.90 -16.05 23.14
C ILE A 126 -3.00 -16.24 22.08
N GLY A 127 -3.58 -17.41 22.04
CA GLY A 127 -4.72 -17.77 21.20
C GLY A 127 -5.86 -18.41 22.00
N TYR A 128 -6.94 -18.79 21.32
CA TYR A 128 -8.09 -19.47 21.92
C TYR A 128 -8.30 -20.85 21.37
N VAL A 129 -8.73 -21.76 22.25
CA VAL A 129 -9.33 -23.03 21.89
C VAL A 129 -10.80 -23.00 22.31
N LEU A 130 -11.71 -23.09 21.33
CA LEU A 130 -13.15 -23.07 21.57
C LEU A 130 -13.68 -24.49 21.65
N MET A 131 -14.15 -24.90 22.82
CA MET A 131 -14.68 -26.22 23.07
C MET A 131 -16.15 -26.13 23.56
N GLY A 132 -16.95 -27.13 23.25
CA GLY A 132 -18.35 -27.24 23.68
C GLY A 132 -19.24 -27.95 22.65
N PRO A 133 -20.50 -28.22 22.98
CA PRO A 133 -21.50 -28.86 22.10
C PRO A 133 -21.80 -28.03 20.84
N VAL A 134 -22.42 -28.66 19.85
CA VAL A 134 -22.93 -27.98 18.65
C VAL A 134 -23.98 -26.92 19.05
N GLY A 135 -23.99 -25.78 18.37
CA GLY A 135 -24.97 -24.72 18.63
C GLY A 135 -24.60 -23.71 19.72
N THR A 136 -23.46 -23.86 20.40
CA THR A 136 -23.05 -22.94 21.49
C THR A 136 -22.34 -21.66 21.03
N GLY A 137 -22.48 -21.25 19.77
CA GLY A 137 -21.95 -19.97 19.27
C GLY A 137 -20.43 -19.94 18.97
N LYS A 138 -19.71 -21.07 19.01
CA LYS A 138 -18.23 -21.11 18.77
C LYS A 138 -17.84 -20.51 17.43
N SER A 139 -18.55 -20.89 16.37
CA SER A 139 -18.28 -20.34 15.02
C SER A 139 -18.57 -18.85 14.95
N PHE A 140 -19.65 -18.40 15.60
CA PHE A 140 -19.99 -16.98 15.69
C PHE A 140 -18.89 -16.20 16.44
N PHE A 141 -18.44 -16.70 17.59
CA PHE A 141 -17.32 -16.13 18.33
C PHE A 141 -16.08 -15.99 17.44
N ALA A 142 -15.67 -17.06 16.76
CA ALA A 142 -14.50 -17.05 15.88
C ALA A 142 -14.69 -16.09 14.69
N GLY A 143 -15.87 -16.05 14.10
CA GLY A 143 -16.19 -15.14 13.00
C GLY A 143 -16.16 -13.67 13.40
N CYS A 144 -16.70 -13.32 14.60
CA CYS A 144 -16.63 -11.97 15.14
C CYS A 144 -15.17 -11.51 15.35
N VAL A 145 -14.34 -12.37 15.97
CA VAL A 145 -12.91 -12.08 16.17
C VAL A 145 -12.20 -11.88 14.83
N ALA A 146 -12.38 -12.82 13.89
CA ALA A 146 -11.75 -12.75 12.57
C ALA A 146 -12.13 -11.46 11.81
N ASN A 147 -13.42 -11.13 11.75
CA ASN A 147 -13.89 -9.93 11.06
C ASN A 147 -13.43 -8.62 11.71
N ARG A 148 -13.14 -8.62 12.99
CA ARG A 148 -12.66 -7.43 13.69
C ARG A 148 -11.16 -7.21 13.54
N LEU A 149 -10.40 -8.29 13.34
CA LEU A 149 -8.93 -8.26 13.20
C LEU A 149 -8.46 -8.10 11.74
N MET A 150 -9.32 -8.37 10.76
CA MET A 150 -9.06 -8.18 9.33
C MET A 150 -9.43 -6.76 8.87
#